data_681e3c78041c14886d9769b99fc7ea69
#
_entry.id   681e3c78041c14886d9769b99fc7ea69
#
_cell.length_a   1.000
_cell.length_b   1.000
_cell.length_c   1.000
_cell.angle_alpha   90.00
_cell.angle_beta   90.00
_cell.angle_gamma   90.00
#
_symmetry.space_group_name_H-M   'P 1'
#
loop_
_entity.id
_entity.type
_entity.pdbx_description
1 polymer ?
#
loop_
_entity_poly.entity_id
_entity_poly.type
_entity_poly.pdbx_seq_one_letter_code
_entity_poly.pdbx_strand_id
1 'polypeptide(L)'
;MVIAGAGVKNAGAIKTAVMHATDLVPTFLELAGAKHPSETDKKLAPLRGKSLTPLLTGKTESVRTEEDWIGEELFGNRMIRQGEWKICYIQKTAGGSGEWELFNIRNDPGETTDLSKQEPAKTKALLALWDRYVEENGVILTDDGPFKAKSAP
;
A
#
# COMPACT_ATOMS: atom_id res chain seq x y z
N MET A 1 -6.75 10.86 6.45
CA MET A 1 -7.44 10.24 7.62
C MET A 1 -7.33 11.19 8.81
N VAL A 2 -8.35 11.28 9.65
CA VAL A 2 -8.32 12.02 10.93
C VAL A 2 -8.45 11.00 12.04
N ILE A 3 -7.58 11.09 13.07
CA ILE A 3 -7.60 10.22 14.25
C ILE A 3 -7.67 11.11 15.48
N ALA A 4 -8.63 10.83 16.36
CA ALA A 4 -8.81 11.53 17.63
C ALA A 4 -9.22 10.53 18.71
N GLY A 5 -8.94 10.86 19.97
CA GLY A 5 -9.36 10.06 21.11
C GLY A 5 -8.34 10.06 22.25
N ALA A 6 -8.68 9.36 23.32
CA ALA A 6 -7.80 9.19 24.47
C ALA A 6 -6.51 8.46 24.06
N GLY A 7 -5.37 8.98 24.48
CA GLY A 7 -4.07 8.39 24.15
C GLY A 7 -3.41 8.95 22.88
N VAL A 8 -4.14 9.70 22.03
CA VAL A 8 -3.53 10.42 20.91
C VAL A 8 -2.78 11.63 21.45
N LYS A 9 -1.46 11.62 21.30
CA LYS A 9 -0.61 12.78 21.62
C LYS A 9 -0.50 13.73 20.45
N ASN A 10 -0.19 14.98 20.72
CA ASN A 10 -0.05 16.03 19.69
C ASN A 10 -1.35 16.28 18.90
N ALA A 11 -2.47 16.46 19.63
CA ALA A 11 -3.75 16.84 19.03
C ALA A 11 -3.60 18.08 18.13
N GLY A 12 -4.21 18.03 16.94
CA GLY A 12 -4.10 19.09 15.91
C GLY A 12 -2.83 18.99 15.04
N ALA A 13 -1.91 18.08 15.29
CA ALA A 13 -0.73 17.90 14.44
C ALA A 13 -1.08 17.23 13.11
N ILE A 14 -0.40 17.65 12.05
CA ILE A 14 -0.41 16.97 10.75
C ILE A 14 0.81 16.05 10.71
N LYS A 15 0.59 14.76 10.45
CA LYS A 15 1.65 13.77 10.26
C LYS A 15 1.71 13.36 8.79
N THR A 16 2.93 13.32 8.26
CA THR A 16 3.22 12.90 6.86
C THR A 16 3.69 11.46 6.76
N ALA A 17 3.66 10.72 7.88
CA ALA A 17 4.00 9.31 7.90
C ALA A 17 3.14 8.50 6.94
N VAL A 18 3.77 7.57 6.25
CA VAL A 18 3.06 6.66 5.34
C VAL A 18 2.19 5.71 6.16
N MET A 19 0.90 5.74 5.91
CA MET A 19 -0.11 4.88 6.54
C MET A 19 -0.97 4.23 5.47
N HIS A 20 -1.52 3.06 5.78
CA HIS A 20 -2.41 2.32 4.89
C HIS A 20 -3.65 1.85 5.65
N ALA A 21 -4.76 1.59 4.94
CA ALA A 21 -6.00 1.10 5.56
C ALA A 21 -5.80 -0.21 6.35
N THR A 22 -4.89 -1.07 5.90
CA THR A 22 -4.54 -2.31 6.59
C THR A 22 -3.94 -2.10 7.98
N ASP A 23 -3.46 -0.90 8.30
CA ASP A 23 -2.87 -0.56 9.61
C ASP A 23 -3.93 -0.39 10.70
N LEU A 24 -5.19 -0.19 10.31
CA LEU A 24 -6.28 0.03 11.27
C LEU A 24 -6.54 -1.21 12.12
N VAL A 25 -6.58 -2.39 11.52
CA VAL A 25 -6.86 -3.63 12.26
C VAL A 25 -5.81 -3.92 13.33
N PRO A 26 -4.49 -3.96 13.04
CA PRO A 26 -3.49 -4.17 14.08
C PRO A 26 -3.48 -3.06 15.12
N THR A 27 -3.82 -1.82 14.75
CA THR A 27 -3.95 -0.71 15.72
C THR A 27 -5.10 -0.97 16.69
N PHE A 28 -6.27 -1.36 16.21
CA PHE A 28 -7.41 -1.65 17.07
C PHE A 28 -7.17 -2.86 17.96
N LEU A 29 -6.53 -3.90 17.46
CA LEU A 29 -6.19 -5.07 18.25
C LEU A 29 -5.22 -4.71 19.38
N GLU A 30 -4.18 -3.93 19.08
CA GLU A 30 -3.23 -3.48 20.10
C GLU A 30 -3.92 -2.62 21.18
N LEU A 31 -4.75 -1.65 20.79
CA LEU A 31 -5.50 -0.81 21.71
C LEU A 31 -6.50 -1.61 22.58
N ALA A 32 -7.07 -2.68 22.04
CA ALA A 32 -7.99 -3.57 22.73
C ALA A 32 -7.27 -4.63 23.61
N GLY A 33 -5.94 -4.75 23.50
CA GLY A 33 -5.19 -5.85 24.13
C GLY A 33 -5.55 -7.23 23.55
N ALA A 34 -6.05 -7.26 22.31
CA ALA A 34 -6.47 -8.46 21.63
C ALA A 34 -5.43 -8.94 20.61
N LYS A 35 -5.50 -10.22 20.26
CA LYS A 35 -4.63 -10.84 19.26
C LYS A 35 -5.40 -11.22 18.02
N HIS A 36 -4.74 -11.13 16.87
CA HIS A 36 -5.34 -11.63 15.63
C HIS A 36 -5.33 -13.17 15.60
N PRO A 37 -6.40 -13.83 15.14
CA PRO A 37 -6.46 -15.29 15.11
C PRO A 37 -5.32 -15.97 14.32
N SER A 38 -4.74 -15.32 13.33
CA SER A 38 -3.59 -15.85 12.57
C SER A 38 -2.31 -16.02 13.40
N GLU A 39 -2.24 -15.47 14.61
CA GLU A 39 -1.13 -15.72 15.52
C GLU A 39 -1.14 -17.17 16.04
N THR A 40 -2.32 -17.75 16.16
CA THR A 40 -2.54 -19.11 16.66
C THR A 40 -2.92 -20.10 15.55
N ASP A 41 -3.63 -19.66 14.52
CA ASP A 41 -4.00 -20.48 13.36
C ASP A 41 -3.28 -20.02 12.09
N LYS A 42 -2.27 -20.81 11.68
CA LYS A 42 -1.45 -20.52 10.48
C LYS A 42 -2.18 -20.74 9.15
N LYS A 43 -3.40 -21.26 9.17
CA LYS A 43 -4.25 -21.35 7.96
C LYS A 43 -4.90 -20.01 7.61
N LEU A 44 -4.96 -19.09 8.57
CA LEU A 44 -5.51 -17.76 8.36
C LEU A 44 -4.44 -16.83 7.79
N ALA A 45 -4.87 -15.95 6.90
CA ALA A 45 -3.99 -14.93 6.34
C ALA A 45 -3.44 -14.02 7.47
N PRO A 46 -2.12 -13.74 7.49
CA PRO A 46 -1.52 -12.87 8.49
C PRO A 46 -1.94 -11.39 8.26
N LEU A 47 -1.89 -10.60 9.32
CA LEU A 47 -2.04 -9.15 9.18
C LEU A 47 -0.88 -8.59 8.35
N ARG A 48 -1.19 -7.74 7.39
CA ARG A 48 -0.20 -7.07 6.53
C ARG A 48 0.13 -5.66 7.02
N GLY A 49 -0.75 -5.05 7.79
CA GLY A 49 -0.58 -3.71 8.34
C GLY A 49 0.34 -3.67 9.56
N LYS A 50 0.70 -2.47 9.93
CA LYS A 50 1.47 -2.15 11.14
C LYS A 50 0.62 -1.30 12.08
N SER A 51 0.67 -1.58 13.39
CA SER A 51 -0.03 -0.75 14.36
C SER A 51 0.47 0.70 14.32
N LEU A 52 -0.47 1.62 14.31
CA LEU A 52 -0.21 3.06 14.38
C LEU A 52 -0.02 3.55 15.83
N THR A 53 -0.20 2.69 16.84
CA THR A 53 -0.12 3.07 18.25
C THR A 53 1.18 3.80 18.61
N PRO A 54 2.38 3.38 18.14
CA PRO A 54 3.61 4.11 18.42
C PRO A 54 3.61 5.54 17.83
N LEU A 55 3.05 5.73 16.64
CA LEU A 55 2.89 7.04 16.01
C LEU A 55 1.88 7.91 16.78
N LEU A 56 0.74 7.34 17.15
CA LEU A 56 -0.34 8.04 17.84
C LEU A 56 0.06 8.47 19.25
N THR A 57 0.88 7.66 19.92
CA THR A 57 1.41 7.96 21.27
C THR A 57 2.68 8.81 21.25
N GLY A 58 3.16 9.21 20.08
CA GLY A 58 4.35 10.05 19.91
C GLY A 58 5.66 9.34 20.25
N LYS A 59 5.68 8.00 20.22
CA LYS A 59 6.91 7.21 20.41
C LYS A 59 7.79 7.17 19.16
N THR A 60 7.17 7.28 17.97
CA THR A 60 7.88 7.32 16.69
C THR A 60 7.24 8.34 15.76
N GLU A 61 8.00 8.80 14.77
CA GLU A 61 7.48 9.64 13.69
C GLU A 61 6.98 8.82 12.50
N SER A 62 7.33 7.54 12.40
CA SER A 62 6.86 6.60 11.38
C SER A 62 6.78 5.20 11.95
N VAL A 63 5.82 4.41 11.48
CA VAL A 63 5.71 2.97 11.75
C VAL A 63 6.32 2.12 10.63
N ARG A 64 6.79 2.76 9.55
CA ARG A 64 7.45 2.13 8.42
C ARG A 64 8.88 2.61 8.25
N THR A 65 9.73 1.71 7.80
CA THR A 65 11.11 1.98 7.37
C THR A 65 11.16 2.19 5.86
N GLU A 66 12.34 2.52 5.32
CA GLU A 66 12.55 2.68 3.87
C GLU A 66 12.48 1.34 3.11
N GLU A 67 12.64 0.22 3.80
CA GLU A 67 12.52 -1.13 3.21
C GLU A 67 11.07 -1.61 3.14
N ASP A 68 10.19 -1.02 3.94
CA ASP A 68 8.77 -1.37 3.93
C ASP A 68 8.09 -0.91 2.64
N TRP A 69 7.24 -1.76 2.11
CA TRP A 69 6.49 -1.44 0.91
C TRP A 69 5.00 -1.71 1.06
N ILE A 70 4.21 -1.05 0.24
CA ILE A 70 2.76 -1.21 0.14
C ILE A 70 2.44 -1.55 -1.30
N GLY A 71 1.64 -2.59 -1.50
CA GLY A 71 1.09 -2.96 -2.80
C GLY A 71 -0.43 -2.81 -2.79
N GLU A 72 -0.97 -2.42 -3.93
CA GLU A 72 -2.41 -2.34 -4.16
C GLU A 72 -2.75 -2.85 -5.55
N GLU A 73 -3.89 -3.51 -5.65
CA GLU A 73 -4.55 -3.85 -6.89
C GLU A 73 -6.03 -3.48 -6.76
N LEU A 74 -6.54 -2.77 -7.74
CA LEU A 74 -7.95 -2.45 -7.82
C LEU A 74 -8.40 -2.41 -9.29
N PHE A 75 -9.23 -3.39 -9.67
CA PHE A 75 -9.80 -3.45 -11.01
C PHE A 75 -8.76 -3.44 -12.13
N GLY A 76 -7.62 -4.13 -11.90
CA GLY A 76 -6.51 -4.20 -12.84
C GLY A 76 -5.54 -3.02 -12.80
N ASN A 77 -5.86 -1.94 -12.07
CA ASN A 77 -4.89 -0.91 -11.73
C ASN A 77 -4.01 -1.40 -10.60
N ARG A 78 -2.72 -1.11 -10.65
CA ARG A 78 -1.72 -1.75 -9.80
C ARG A 78 -0.73 -0.72 -9.31
N MET A 79 -0.24 -0.88 -8.08
CA MET A 79 0.87 -0.06 -7.62
C MET A 79 1.71 -0.76 -6.55
N ILE A 80 2.97 -0.34 -6.48
CA ILE A 80 3.87 -0.58 -5.35
C ILE A 80 4.46 0.77 -4.93
N ARG A 81 4.45 1.01 -3.64
CA ARG A 81 5.15 2.13 -3.02
C ARG A 81 6.19 1.62 -2.03
N GLN A 82 7.42 2.09 -2.13
CA GLN A 82 8.50 1.86 -1.17
C GLN A 82 9.22 3.18 -0.89
N GLY A 83 9.15 3.65 0.36
CA GLY A 83 9.68 4.95 0.72
C GLY A 83 9.06 6.07 -0.11
N GLU A 84 9.90 6.84 -0.79
CA GLU A 84 9.49 7.94 -1.68
C GLU A 84 9.21 7.51 -3.14
N TRP A 85 9.46 6.25 -3.47
CA TRP A 85 9.27 5.73 -4.82
C TRP A 85 7.94 5.00 -4.95
N LYS A 86 7.25 5.25 -6.05
CA LYS A 86 6.01 4.58 -6.43
C LYS A 86 6.10 4.15 -7.88
N ILE A 87 5.78 2.88 -8.15
CA ILE A 87 5.51 2.40 -9.51
C ILE A 87 4.03 2.07 -9.62
N CYS A 88 3.39 2.48 -10.70
CA CYS A 88 2.00 2.16 -10.95
C CYS A 88 1.74 1.79 -12.41
N TYR A 89 0.69 1.02 -12.60
CA TYR A 89 0.13 0.67 -13.89
C TYR A 89 -1.35 1.05 -13.86
N ILE A 90 -1.74 2.00 -14.69
CA ILE A 90 -3.13 2.41 -14.85
C ILE A 90 -3.61 1.97 -16.24
N GLN A 91 -4.69 1.21 -16.28
CA GLN A 91 -5.26 0.73 -17.52
C GLN A 91 -5.68 1.88 -18.44
N LYS A 92 -5.56 1.69 -19.75
CA LYS A 92 -6.02 2.66 -20.76
C LYS A 92 -7.51 2.97 -20.63
N THR A 93 -8.31 1.99 -20.25
CA THR A 93 -9.75 2.14 -19.98
C THR A 93 -10.04 3.01 -18.74
N ALA A 94 -9.07 3.14 -17.85
CA ALA A 94 -9.13 4.01 -16.66
C ALA A 94 -8.43 5.37 -16.90
N GLY A 95 -8.02 5.67 -18.12
CA GLY A 95 -7.36 6.93 -18.47
C GLY A 95 -5.84 6.93 -18.33
N GLY A 96 -5.23 5.78 -18.03
CA GLY A 96 -3.77 5.65 -17.92
C GLY A 96 -3.09 5.33 -19.26
N SER A 97 -1.76 5.20 -19.20
CA SER A 97 -0.92 4.83 -20.35
C SER A 97 -1.06 3.35 -20.75
N GLY A 98 -1.44 2.49 -19.82
CA GLY A 98 -1.38 1.03 -19.97
C GLY A 98 0.04 0.48 -19.89
N GLU A 99 0.96 1.24 -19.33
CA GLU A 99 2.35 0.87 -19.09
C GLU A 99 2.70 1.10 -17.63
N TRP A 100 3.81 0.51 -17.18
CA TRP A 100 4.34 0.79 -15.85
C TRP A 100 5.08 2.11 -15.84
N GLU A 101 4.70 3.01 -14.93
CA GLU A 101 5.27 4.34 -14.74
C GLU A 101 5.86 4.46 -13.33
N LEU A 102 7.06 5.04 -13.22
CA LEU A 102 7.80 5.23 -11.97
C LEU A 102 7.81 6.70 -11.56
N PHE A 103 7.52 6.98 -10.30
CA PHE A 103 7.48 8.33 -9.76
C PHE A 103 8.28 8.42 -8.45
N ASN A 104 8.96 9.56 -8.25
CA ASN A 104 9.44 9.95 -6.93
C ASN A 104 8.41 10.91 -6.31
N ILE A 105 7.51 10.38 -5.51
CA ILE A 105 6.36 11.11 -4.97
C ILE A 105 6.73 12.16 -3.90
N ARG A 106 7.98 12.19 -3.43
CA ARG A 106 8.48 13.27 -2.58
C ARG A 106 8.73 14.53 -3.38
N ASN A 107 9.32 14.39 -4.56
CA ASN A 107 9.70 15.50 -5.43
C ASN A 107 8.58 15.87 -6.41
N ASP A 108 7.77 14.89 -6.78
CA ASP A 108 6.65 15.00 -7.71
C ASP A 108 5.40 14.33 -7.11
N PRO A 109 4.73 14.95 -6.13
CA PRO A 109 3.52 14.41 -5.52
C PRO A 109 2.31 14.35 -6.48
N GLY A 110 2.40 15.03 -7.62
CA GLY A 110 1.38 15.01 -8.69
C GLY A 110 1.58 13.88 -9.70
N GLU A 111 2.68 13.11 -9.59
CA GLU A 111 2.97 11.99 -10.49
C GLU A 111 2.93 12.42 -11.97
N THR A 112 3.59 13.55 -12.27
CA THR A 112 3.54 14.19 -13.60
C THR A 112 4.68 13.76 -14.51
N THR A 113 5.78 13.21 -13.94
CA THR A 113 6.99 12.86 -14.68
C THR A 113 7.35 11.41 -14.47
N ASP A 114 7.14 10.58 -15.50
CA ASP A 114 7.57 9.18 -15.50
C ASP A 114 9.11 9.07 -15.56
N LEU A 115 9.68 8.45 -14.54
CA LEU A 115 11.11 8.20 -14.38
C LEU A 115 11.52 6.75 -14.76
N SER A 116 10.62 5.93 -15.26
CA SER A 116 10.87 4.50 -15.49
C SER A 116 12.07 4.22 -16.40
N LYS A 117 12.28 5.06 -17.41
CA LYS A 117 13.41 4.97 -18.34
C LYS A 117 14.69 5.57 -17.79
N GLN A 118 14.59 6.55 -16.88
CA GLN A 118 15.72 7.24 -16.27
C GLN A 118 16.29 6.45 -15.09
N GLU A 119 15.44 5.72 -14.38
CA GLU A 119 15.73 4.93 -13.19
C GLU A 119 15.44 3.43 -13.39
N PRO A 120 16.08 2.75 -14.37
CA PRO A 120 15.73 1.37 -14.73
C PRO A 120 15.99 0.37 -13.59
N ALA A 121 17.01 0.62 -12.76
CA ALA A 121 17.33 -0.23 -11.62
C ALA A 121 16.22 -0.16 -10.54
N LYS A 122 15.70 1.04 -10.25
CA LYS A 122 14.61 1.26 -9.32
C LYS A 122 13.31 0.67 -9.86
N THR A 123 13.03 0.89 -11.14
CA THR A 123 11.87 0.29 -11.84
C THR A 123 11.87 -1.22 -11.69
N LYS A 124 13.00 -1.88 -12.00
CA LYS A 124 13.14 -3.33 -11.85
C LYS A 124 12.95 -3.80 -10.41
N ALA A 125 13.49 -3.07 -9.44
CA ALA A 125 13.35 -3.41 -8.02
C ALA A 125 11.88 -3.37 -7.56
N LEU A 126 11.12 -2.33 -7.94
CA LEU A 126 9.71 -2.22 -7.55
C LEU A 126 8.82 -3.21 -8.32
N LEU A 127 9.14 -3.55 -9.56
CA LEU A 127 8.46 -4.62 -10.30
C LEU A 127 8.64 -5.98 -9.61
N ALA A 128 9.84 -6.28 -9.09
CA ALA A 128 10.05 -7.49 -8.33
C ALA A 128 9.22 -7.53 -7.02
N LEU A 129 8.99 -6.38 -6.38
CA LEU A 129 8.07 -6.29 -5.25
C LEU A 129 6.61 -6.48 -5.68
N TRP A 130 6.24 -6.04 -6.89
CA TRP A 130 4.92 -6.32 -7.44
C TRP A 130 4.70 -7.82 -7.66
N ASP A 131 5.68 -8.51 -8.27
CA ASP A 131 5.59 -9.96 -8.48
C ASP A 131 5.42 -10.70 -7.14
N ARG A 132 6.18 -10.28 -6.14
CA ARG A 132 6.05 -10.80 -4.77
C ARG A 132 4.66 -10.50 -4.17
N TYR A 133 4.12 -9.30 -4.38
CA TYR A 133 2.77 -8.93 -3.94
C TYR A 133 1.70 -9.84 -4.55
N VAL A 134 1.81 -10.10 -5.86
CA VAL A 134 0.91 -11.01 -6.60
C VAL A 134 0.94 -12.40 -5.99
N GLU A 135 2.13 -12.96 -5.77
CA GLU A 135 2.30 -14.30 -5.18
C GLU A 135 1.75 -14.37 -3.75
N GLU A 136 2.13 -13.43 -2.89
CA GLU A 136 1.74 -13.43 -1.47
C GLU A 136 0.25 -13.20 -1.23
N ASN A 137 -0.44 -12.52 -2.14
CA ASN A 137 -1.85 -12.16 -1.98
C ASN A 137 -2.78 -12.91 -2.93
N GLY A 138 -2.24 -13.78 -3.80
CA GLY A 138 -3.04 -14.54 -4.76
C GLY A 138 -3.81 -13.64 -5.73
N VAL A 139 -3.17 -12.57 -6.20
CA VAL A 139 -3.81 -11.59 -7.09
C VAL A 139 -4.16 -12.25 -8.42
N ILE A 140 -5.42 -12.18 -8.80
CA ILE A 140 -5.91 -12.63 -10.11
C ILE A 140 -6.12 -11.40 -10.98
N LEU A 141 -5.24 -11.23 -11.95
CA LEU A 141 -5.36 -10.15 -12.92
C LEU A 141 -6.38 -10.53 -13.98
N THR A 142 -7.35 -9.65 -14.20
CA THR A 142 -8.31 -9.77 -15.28
C THR A 142 -8.03 -8.68 -16.30
N ASP A 143 -7.80 -9.05 -17.55
CA ASP A 143 -7.53 -8.08 -18.64
C ASP A 143 -8.77 -7.25 -18.99
N ASP A 144 -9.94 -7.66 -18.52
CA ASP A 144 -11.23 -7.15 -18.93
C ASP A 144 -11.92 -6.20 -17.94
N GLY A 145 -11.31 -5.86 -16.84
CA GLY A 145 -11.95 -5.09 -15.76
C GLY A 145 -13.13 -5.85 -15.09
N PRO A 146 -13.58 -5.42 -13.91
CA PRO A 146 -14.49 -6.21 -13.05
C PRO A 146 -15.93 -6.27 -13.55
N PHE A 147 -16.28 -5.54 -14.59
CA PHE A 147 -17.67 -5.36 -15.04
C PHE A 147 -18.00 -5.96 -16.42
N LYS A 148 -17.08 -6.60 -17.09
CA LYS A 148 -17.45 -7.44 -18.21
C LYS A 148 -18.05 -8.73 -17.66
N ALA A 149 -19.38 -8.79 -17.62
CA ALA A 149 -20.06 -10.06 -17.43
C ALA A 149 -19.51 -11.05 -18.47
N LYS A 150 -18.95 -12.18 -18.01
CA LYS A 150 -18.70 -13.30 -18.92
C LYS A 150 -20.04 -13.56 -19.62
N SER A 151 -20.10 -13.39 -20.93
CA SER A 151 -21.19 -13.91 -21.72
C SER A 151 -21.34 -15.38 -21.33
N ALA A 152 -22.47 -15.72 -20.72
CA ALA A 152 -22.78 -17.09 -20.40
C ALA A 152 -22.70 -17.93 -21.69
N PRO A 153 -22.21 -19.17 -21.62
CA PRO A 153 -22.16 -20.07 -22.78
C PRO A 153 -23.55 -20.35 -23.34
#